data_9a7f67ff1463c2a9a2c0401fe307fd2a
#
_entry.id   9a7f67ff1463c2a9a2c0401fe307fd2a
#
_cell.length_a   1.000
_cell.length_b   1.000
_cell.length_c   1.000
_cell.angle_alpha   90.00
_cell.angle_beta   90.00
_cell.angle_gamma   90.00
#
_symmetry.space_group_name_H-M   'P 1'
#
loop_
_entity.id
_entity.type
_entity.pdbx_description
1 polymer ?
#
loop_
_entity_poly.entity_id
_entity_poly.type
_entity_poly.pdbx_seq_one_letter_code
_entity_poly.pdbx_strand_id
1 'polypeptide(L)'
;MTAADRLQPVLTVGQIAEQSSALEESVAPAVESGQGGFFAKFAVLKGAQRELWLTFLIKLLIILAYSVTNWTLILWLKSDLGFNDQHAFVLVAWVWALAMTVFTLLAGSLTDAFGLRRTFLLGVFVCLVARAVMAFTTIRWLALAGGLLPLAIGEALGTPVLIAAARRYSTTRQRSISFSLIYSIMNVGFLIAAGIFDYVRQTLGEYGHLNFLGLEITTYRTLFLVSLGFELLLLPAIYFLRRGAEATDQGVSFSAEPVKYATGAFWERALLTARDTARDTVRLFRRLLGQSGFYRLLAFLLLIGFLKLIVMLMYYVFPTFGIRELGNGAPIGHLLGINYLLIIFLAPTIGALTQQFSAYRMVIVGGAICTASVFVMALPTAWFQASANGVIGQWLGHSCLGLKGSIHPYYIMTALCMVLYSVGEAFYAPRVYEYAAAIAPKGQEASYGALSYIPFLIGKLLVGTGGWLLATFCPEHGPRHSGTMWLIFALAASVAPIGLLLLRRYIRVPEAGRQDFV
;
A
#
# COMPACT_ATOMS: atom_id res chain seq x y z
N MET A 1 25.55 -14.87 -49.67
CA MET A 1 25.64 -14.21 -48.34
C MET A 1 24.53 -14.80 -47.49
N THR A 2 24.89 -15.73 -46.67
CA THR A 2 24.03 -16.64 -45.91
C THR A 2 23.59 -16.03 -44.59
N ALA A 3 22.38 -16.34 -44.15
CA ALA A 3 21.66 -15.82 -43.01
C ALA A 3 22.23 -16.23 -41.59
N ALA A 4 23.55 -16.45 -41.51
CA ALA A 4 24.21 -16.97 -40.28
C ALA A 4 24.94 -15.91 -39.45
N ASP A 5 24.94 -14.62 -39.82
CA ASP A 5 25.83 -13.62 -39.21
C ASP A 5 25.15 -12.59 -38.29
N ARG A 6 24.03 -12.93 -37.63
CA ARG A 6 23.41 -12.06 -36.61
C ARG A 6 23.00 -12.82 -35.31
N LEU A 7 23.84 -13.71 -34.84
CA LEU A 7 23.76 -14.17 -33.47
C LEU A 7 24.74 -13.32 -32.64
N GLN A 8 24.21 -12.35 -31.88
CA GLN A 8 25.01 -11.70 -30.86
C GLN A 8 25.53 -12.77 -29.89
N PRO A 9 26.80 -12.71 -29.47
CA PRO A 9 27.37 -13.71 -28.59
C PRO A 9 26.62 -13.71 -27.26
N VAL A 10 26.18 -14.87 -26.83
CA VAL A 10 25.67 -15.12 -25.47
C VAL A 10 26.79 -14.74 -24.50
N LEU A 11 26.56 -13.71 -23.72
CA LEU A 11 27.51 -13.26 -22.69
C LEU A 11 27.88 -14.44 -21.77
N THR A 12 29.16 -14.69 -21.61
CA THR A 12 29.65 -15.72 -20.70
C THR A 12 29.37 -15.32 -19.24
N VAL A 13 29.25 -16.30 -18.36
CA VAL A 13 28.99 -16.09 -16.91
C VAL A 13 29.99 -15.10 -16.29
N GLY A 14 31.24 -15.03 -16.79
CA GLY A 14 32.24 -14.05 -16.40
C GLY A 14 31.88 -12.60 -16.81
N GLN A 15 31.36 -12.39 -17.99
CA GLN A 15 30.96 -11.06 -18.48
C GLN A 15 29.68 -10.55 -17.77
N ILE A 16 28.78 -11.46 -17.36
CA ILE A 16 27.63 -11.13 -16.52
C ILE A 16 28.09 -10.75 -15.11
N ALA A 17 29.12 -11.40 -14.57
CA ALA A 17 29.70 -11.06 -13.28
C ALA A 17 30.43 -9.71 -13.30
N GLU A 18 31.14 -9.39 -14.39
CA GLU A 18 31.82 -8.10 -14.57
C GLU A 18 30.84 -6.94 -14.79
N GLN A 19 29.75 -7.15 -15.52
CA GLN A 19 28.65 -6.17 -15.61
C GLN A 19 27.89 -6.02 -14.31
N SER A 20 27.80 -7.09 -13.50
CA SER A 20 27.20 -7.03 -12.16
C SER A 20 28.08 -6.25 -11.17
N SER A 21 29.42 -6.42 -11.22
CA SER A 21 30.34 -5.66 -10.36
C SER A 21 30.42 -4.18 -10.76
N ALA A 22 30.36 -3.86 -12.04
CA ALA A 22 30.26 -2.48 -12.50
C ALA A 22 28.91 -1.83 -12.15
N LEU A 23 27.84 -2.61 -12.04
CA LEU A 23 26.54 -2.17 -11.50
C LEU A 23 26.59 -2.03 -9.96
N GLU A 24 27.36 -2.84 -9.25
CA GLU A 24 27.56 -2.72 -7.80
C GLU A 24 28.38 -1.47 -7.44
N GLU A 25 29.38 -1.09 -8.20
CA GLU A 25 30.10 0.18 -8.04
C GLU A 25 29.25 1.41 -8.34
N SER A 26 28.24 1.29 -9.21
CA SER A 26 27.29 2.38 -9.50
C SER A 26 26.13 2.48 -8.48
N VAL A 27 25.94 1.49 -7.62
CA VAL A 27 24.90 1.42 -6.58
C VAL A 27 25.46 1.80 -5.20
N ALA A 28 26.78 1.93 -5.04
CA ALA A 28 27.31 2.63 -3.87
C ALA A 28 26.78 4.07 -3.90
N PRO A 29 26.04 4.53 -2.89
CA PRO A 29 25.65 5.93 -2.83
C PRO A 29 26.94 6.73 -2.69
N ALA A 30 27.36 7.39 -3.75
CA ALA A 30 28.24 8.54 -3.62
C ALA A 30 27.48 9.55 -2.77
N VAL A 31 27.67 9.48 -1.46
CA VAL A 31 27.37 10.55 -0.52
C VAL A 31 28.40 11.64 -0.80
N GLU A 32 28.25 12.31 -1.94
CA GLU A 32 28.73 13.67 -2.05
C GLU A 32 27.92 14.47 -1.04
N SER A 33 28.56 14.80 0.07
CA SER A 33 28.15 15.80 1.04
C SER A 33 28.13 17.19 0.38
N GLY A 34 27.25 17.36 -0.62
CA GLY A 34 26.94 18.66 -1.21
C GLY A 34 26.08 19.43 -0.22
N GLN A 35 26.59 20.56 0.24
CA GLN A 35 25.91 21.61 1.01
C GLN A 35 24.76 22.28 0.22
N GLY A 36 23.80 21.49 -0.24
CA GLY A 36 22.58 21.96 -0.86
C GLY A 36 21.40 21.64 0.06
N GLY A 37 20.60 22.64 0.43
CA GLY A 37 19.38 22.45 1.23
C GLY A 37 18.46 21.39 0.63
N PHE A 38 17.53 20.87 1.43
CA PHE A 38 16.57 19.80 1.07
C PHE A 38 15.96 20.00 -0.33
N PHE A 39 15.60 21.23 -0.70
CA PHE A 39 15.04 21.55 -2.02
C PHE A 39 16.04 21.44 -3.18
N ALA A 40 17.34 21.59 -2.94
CA ALA A 40 18.37 21.45 -3.98
C ALA A 40 18.43 20.01 -4.53
N LYS A 41 18.08 19.00 -3.71
CA LYS A 41 18.01 17.60 -4.14
C LYS A 41 16.92 17.38 -5.20
N PHE A 42 15.85 18.16 -5.17
CA PHE A 42 14.78 18.09 -6.20
C PHE A 42 15.17 18.72 -7.53
N ALA A 43 16.24 19.54 -7.56
CA ALA A 43 16.75 20.11 -8.80
C ALA A 43 17.18 19.03 -9.81
N VAL A 44 17.49 17.81 -9.35
CA VAL A 44 17.79 16.65 -10.21
C VAL A 44 16.59 16.25 -11.11
N LEU A 45 15.36 16.61 -10.71
CA LEU A 45 14.16 16.40 -11.55
C LEU A 45 13.99 17.50 -12.61
N LYS A 46 14.81 18.56 -12.59
CA LYS A 46 14.81 19.58 -13.63
C LYS A 46 15.31 18.93 -14.93
N GLY A 47 14.44 18.87 -15.94
CA GLY A 47 14.70 18.12 -17.17
C GLY A 47 14.22 16.66 -17.17
N ALA A 48 13.52 16.22 -16.12
CA ALA A 48 12.88 14.92 -16.11
C ALA A 48 11.87 14.78 -17.25
N GLN A 49 11.77 13.59 -17.82
CA GLN A 49 10.89 13.31 -18.93
C GLN A 49 9.42 13.50 -18.57
N ARG A 50 8.60 13.88 -19.55
CA ARG A 50 7.15 14.00 -19.41
C ARG A 50 6.53 12.71 -18.87
N GLU A 51 7.01 11.55 -19.27
CA GLU A 51 6.54 10.23 -18.86
C GLU A 51 6.71 10.00 -17.36
N LEU A 52 7.75 10.56 -16.73
CA LEU A 52 7.94 10.48 -15.28
C LEU A 52 6.87 11.31 -14.54
N TRP A 53 6.57 12.52 -15.02
CA TRP A 53 5.52 13.36 -14.45
C TRP A 53 4.13 12.75 -14.64
N LEU A 54 3.87 12.13 -15.80
CA LEU A 54 2.64 11.36 -16.01
C LEU A 54 2.56 10.17 -15.06
N THR A 55 3.68 9.50 -14.77
CA THR A 55 3.74 8.40 -13.80
C THR A 55 3.37 8.88 -12.39
N PHE A 56 3.80 10.07 -11.99
CA PHE A 56 3.41 10.68 -10.72
C PHE A 56 1.91 11.00 -10.66
N LEU A 57 1.36 11.56 -11.73
CA LEU A 57 -0.08 11.81 -11.84
C LEU A 57 -0.88 10.50 -11.81
N ILE A 58 -0.45 9.48 -12.56
CA ILE A 58 -1.07 8.15 -12.56
C ILE A 58 -1.04 7.57 -11.14
N LYS A 59 0.09 7.70 -10.42
CA LYS A 59 0.18 7.25 -9.02
C LYS A 59 -0.85 7.93 -8.13
N LEU A 60 -0.98 9.25 -8.23
CA LEU A 60 -1.95 10.02 -7.44
C LEU A 60 -3.38 9.54 -7.72
N LEU A 61 -3.77 9.43 -8.99
CA LEU A 61 -5.12 9.00 -9.38
C LEU A 61 -5.42 7.56 -8.94
N ILE A 62 -4.46 6.65 -9.08
CA ILE A 62 -4.60 5.26 -8.59
C ILE A 62 -4.86 5.26 -7.08
N ILE A 63 -4.08 6.02 -6.31
CA ILE A 63 -4.25 6.06 -4.85
C ILE A 63 -5.60 6.68 -4.45
N LEU A 64 -6.04 7.73 -5.13
CA LEU A 64 -7.36 8.32 -4.89
C LEU A 64 -8.47 7.28 -5.12
N ALA A 65 -8.47 6.61 -6.28
CA ALA A 65 -9.44 5.59 -6.60
C ALA A 65 -9.39 4.40 -5.63
N TYR A 66 -8.19 3.90 -5.33
CA TYR A 66 -7.95 2.79 -4.42
C TYR A 66 -8.45 3.09 -3.00
N SER A 67 -8.08 4.24 -2.43
CA SER A 67 -8.35 4.54 -1.02
C SER A 67 -9.82 4.77 -0.76
N VAL A 68 -10.47 5.58 -1.59
CA VAL A 68 -11.92 5.80 -1.49
C VAL A 68 -12.67 4.47 -1.57
N THR A 69 -12.28 3.60 -2.51
CA THR A 69 -12.89 2.27 -2.65
C THR A 69 -12.66 1.41 -1.40
N ASN A 70 -11.41 1.30 -0.93
CA ASN A 70 -11.07 0.35 0.14
C ASN A 70 -11.72 0.70 1.49
N TRP A 71 -11.83 1.99 1.84
CA TRP A 71 -12.54 2.39 3.07
C TRP A 71 -14.05 2.16 2.97
N THR A 72 -14.57 2.12 1.74
CA THR A 72 -16.00 1.94 1.48
C THR A 72 -16.42 0.46 1.45
N LEU A 73 -15.51 -0.47 1.11
CA LEU A 73 -15.85 -1.88 0.82
C LEU A 73 -16.68 -2.55 1.92
N ILE A 74 -16.24 -2.49 3.18
CA ILE A 74 -16.95 -3.14 4.30
C ILE A 74 -18.31 -2.47 4.54
N LEU A 75 -18.35 -1.12 4.52
CA LEU A 75 -19.56 -0.36 4.75
C LEU A 75 -20.61 -0.65 3.66
N TRP A 76 -20.18 -0.69 2.40
CA TRP A 76 -21.02 -1.04 1.26
C TRP A 76 -21.56 -2.47 1.32
N LEU A 77 -20.71 -3.46 1.62
CA LEU A 77 -21.15 -4.84 1.76
C LEU A 77 -22.26 -4.98 2.82
N LYS A 78 -22.15 -4.21 3.90
CA LYS A 78 -23.13 -4.22 4.98
C LYS A 78 -24.40 -3.46 4.63
N SER A 79 -24.25 -2.19 4.25
CA SER A 79 -25.37 -1.28 4.03
C SER A 79 -26.17 -1.61 2.77
N ASP A 80 -25.47 -1.81 1.64
CA ASP A 80 -26.12 -1.96 0.33
C ASP A 80 -26.44 -3.42 -0.01
N LEU A 81 -25.58 -4.36 0.40
CA LEU A 81 -25.74 -5.77 0.08
C LEU A 81 -26.25 -6.60 1.27
N GLY A 82 -26.38 -6.02 2.46
CA GLY A 82 -26.97 -6.67 3.64
C GLY A 82 -26.14 -7.84 4.18
N PHE A 83 -24.81 -7.79 4.05
CA PHE A 83 -23.92 -8.74 4.72
C PHE A 83 -23.74 -8.36 6.18
N ASN A 84 -23.60 -9.35 7.05
CA ASN A 84 -23.17 -9.11 8.42
C ASN A 84 -21.66 -8.81 8.48
N ASP A 85 -21.19 -8.33 9.65
CA ASP A 85 -19.79 -7.97 9.85
C ASP A 85 -18.83 -9.11 9.48
N GLN A 86 -19.11 -10.33 9.95
CA GLN A 86 -18.25 -11.50 9.74
C GLN A 86 -18.09 -11.81 8.24
N HIS A 87 -19.19 -11.90 7.50
CA HIS A 87 -19.16 -12.22 6.07
C HIS A 87 -18.54 -11.09 5.25
N ALA A 88 -18.81 -9.81 5.59
CA ALA A 88 -18.20 -8.68 4.90
C ALA A 88 -16.66 -8.69 5.06
N PHE A 89 -16.16 -8.94 6.27
CA PHE A 89 -14.72 -9.03 6.51
C PHE A 89 -14.08 -10.26 5.85
N VAL A 90 -14.73 -11.41 5.88
CA VAL A 90 -14.23 -12.62 5.17
C VAL A 90 -14.11 -12.35 3.67
N LEU A 91 -15.14 -11.75 3.06
CA LEU A 91 -15.12 -11.42 1.63
C LEU A 91 -13.98 -10.46 1.27
N VAL A 92 -13.77 -9.41 2.04
CA VAL A 92 -12.72 -8.41 1.74
C VAL A 92 -11.35 -8.91 2.15
N ALA A 93 -11.19 -9.39 3.39
CA ALA A 93 -9.87 -9.71 3.92
C ALA A 93 -9.32 -11.05 3.40
N TRP A 94 -10.18 -12.04 3.16
CA TRP A 94 -9.71 -13.35 2.71
C TRP A 94 -9.94 -13.56 1.22
N VAL A 95 -11.17 -13.41 0.72
CA VAL A 95 -11.45 -13.71 -0.70
C VAL A 95 -10.80 -12.70 -1.62
N TRP A 96 -11.14 -11.41 -1.43
CA TRP A 96 -10.62 -10.33 -2.29
C TRP A 96 -9.11 -10.14 -2.13
N ALA A 97 -8.58 -10.15 -0.89
CA ALA A 97 -7.16 -9.96 -0.64
C ALA A 97 -6.30 -11.13 -1.16
N LEU A 98 -6.79 -12.38 -1.06
CA LEU A 98 -6.10 -13.53 -1.62
C LEU A 98 -6.07 -13.47 -3.14
N ALA A 99 -7.21 -13.16 -3.77
CA ALA A 99 -7.29 -12.96 -5.21
C ALA A 99 -6.32 -11.87 -5.67
N MET A 100 -6.33 -10.69 -5.03
CA MET A 100 -5.41 -9.59 -5.33
C MET A 100 -3.94 -10.04 -5.22
N THR A 101 -3.59 -10.81 -4.18
CA THR A 101 -2.22 -11.28 -3.97
C THR A 101 -1.77 -12.21 -5.10
N VAL A 102 -2.61 -13.19 -5.47
CA VAL A 102 -2.31 -14.13 -6.57
C VAL A 102 -2.11 -13.37 -7.88
N PHE A 103 -3.00 -12.45 -8.21
CA PHE A 103 -2.88 -11.68 -9.45
C PHE A 103 -1.72 -10.68 -9.43
N THR A 104 -1.33 -10.15 -8.27
CA THR A 104 -0.14 -9.30 -8.15
C THR A 104 1.15 -10.07 -8.50
N LEU A 105 1.25 -11.35 -8.11
CA LEU A 105 2.37 -12.21 -8.49
C LEU A 105 2.45 -12.43 -10.01
N LEU A 106 1.31 -12.43 -10.69
CA LEU A 106 1.23 -12.59 -12.15
C LEU A 106 1.44 -11.27 -12.91
N ALA A 107 1.24 -10.12 -12.26
CA ALA A 107 1.25 -8.81 -12.91
C ALA A 107 2.58 -8.45 -13.55
N GLY A 108 3.70 -8.80 -12.93
CA GLY A 108 5.05 -8.59 -13.49
C GLY A 108 5.21 -9.28 -14.85
N SER A 109 4.86 -10.55 -14.91
CA SER A 109 4.96 -11.33 -16.15
C SER A 109 3.97 -10.92 -17.22
N LEU A 110 2.77 -10.48 -16.83
CA LEU A 110 1.83 -9.88 -17.79
C LEU A 110 2.41 -8.59 -18.39
N THR A 111 3.12 -7.79 -17.58
CA THR A 111 3.82 -6.59 -18.07
C THR A 111 4.91 -6.94 -19.08
N ASP A 112 5.69 -7.99 -18.83
CA ASP A 112 6.73 -8.48 -19.73
C ASP A 112 6.15 -9.07 -21.03
N ALA A 113 4.96 -9.69 -20.96
CA ALA A 113 4.31 -10.31 -22.13
C ALA A 113 3.59 -9.32 -23.04
N PHE A 114 2.93 -8.30 -22.47
CA PHE A 114 2.07 -7.38 -23.22
C PHE A 114 2.63 -5.97 -23.33
N GLY A 115 3.69 -5.66 -22.59
CA GLY A 115 4.25 -4.32 -22.46
C GLY A 115 3.51 -3.48 -21.40
N LEU A 116 4.23 -2.51 -20.85
CA LEU A 116 3.83 -1.70 -19.71
C LEU A 116 2.50 -0.97 -19.93
N ARG A 117 2.38 -0.25 -21.07
CA ARG A 117 1.19 0.56 -21.36
C ARG A 117 -0.07 -0.28 -21.52
N ARG A 118 0.02 -1.44 -22.21
CA ARG A 118 -1.14 -2.32 -22.43
C ARG A 118 -1.60 -2.97 -21.13
N THR A 119 -0.67 -3.35 -20.27
CA THR A 119 -0.99 -3.90 -18.96
C THR A 119 -1.65 -2.88 -18.04
N PHE A 120 -1.19 -1.62 -18.07
CA PHE A 120 -1.89 -0.53 -17.37
C PHE A 120 -3.32 -0.35 -17.89
N LEU A 121 -3.51 -0.23 -19.20
CA LEU A 121 -4.84 -0.04 -19.77
C LEU A 121 -5.78 -1.21 -19.46
N LEU A 122 -5.27 -2.45 -19.46
CA LEU A 122 -6.05 -3.63 -19.07
C LEU A 122 -6.49 -3.53 -17.60
N GLY A 123 -5.57 -3.21 -16.69
CA GLY A 123 -5.87 -3.04 -15.27
C GLY A 123 -6.91 -1.96 -15.02
N VAL A 124 -6.74 -0.78 -15.63
CA VAL A 124 -7.68 0.34 -15.52
C VAL A 124 -9.05 -0.01 -16.11
N PHE A 125 -9.08 -0.67 -17.28
CA PHE A 125 -10.35 -1.09 -17.88
C PHE A 125 -11.12 -2.07 -16.97
N VAL A 126 -10.43 -3.05 -16.40
CA VAL A 126 -11.05 -4.00 -15.44
C VAL A 126 -11.55 -3.25 -14.19
N CYS A 127 -10.76 -2.32 -13.65
CA CYS A 127 -11.17 -1.50 -12.51
C CYS A 127 -12.39 -0.62 -12.84
N LEU A 128 -12.43 -0.03 -14.04
CA LEU A 128 -13.56 0.78 -14.50
C LEU A 128 -14.86 -0.03 -14.52
N VAL A 129 -14.83 -1.19 -15.17
CA VAL A 129 -16.01 -2.07 -15.26
C VAL A 129 -16.43 -2.52 -13.87
N ALA A 130 -15.48 -2.94 -13.03
CA ALA A 130 -15.76 -3.39 -11.67
C ALA A 130 -16.41 -2.30 -10.82
N ARG A 131 -15.83 -1.07 -10.81
CA ARG A 131 -16.40 0.06 -10.05
C ARG A 131 -17.76 0.52 -10.61
N ALA A 132 -17.94 0.48 -11.93
CA ALA A 132 -19.25 0.76 -12.53
C ALA A 132 -20.30 -0.26 -12.06
N VAL A 133 -19.98 -1.56 -12.08
CA VAL A 133 -20.88 -2.60 -11.55
C VAL A 133 -21.18 -2.34 -10.08
N MET A 134 -20.19 -2.05 -9.25
CA MET A 134 -20.38 -1.78 -7.81
C MET A 134 -21.21 -0.51 -7.56
N ALA A 135 -21.06 0.53 -8.39
CA ALA A 135 -21.81 1.78 -8.26
C ALA A 135 -23.28 1.64 -8.67
N PHE A 136 -23.59 0.85 -9.71
CA PHE A 136 -24.91 0.82 -10.31
C PHE A 136 -25.76 -0.42 -10.00
N THR A 137 -25.18 -1.50 -9.43
CA THR A 137 -25.93 -2.70 -9.11
C THR A 137 -26.21 -2.89 -7.61
N THR A 138 -27.38 -3.45 -7.31
CA THR A 138 -27.77 -3.90 -5.97
C THR A 138 -27.85 -5.44 -5.90
N ILE A 139 -27.64 -6.12 -7.02
CA ILE A 139 -27.72 -7.57 -7.12
C ILE A 139 -26.46 -8.16 -6.52
N ARG A 140 -26.57 -8.89 -5.40
CA ARG A 140 -25.44 -9.40 -4.61
C ARG A 140 -24.42 -10.20 -5.43
N TRP A 141 -24.88 -11.20 -6.20
CA TRP A 141 -23.97 -12.06 -6.97
C TRP A 141 -23.25 -11.27 -8.08
N LEU A 142 -23.94 -10.31 -8.73
CA LEU A 142 -23.35 -9.47 -9.76
C LEU A 142 -22.33 -8.49 -9.15
N ALA A 143 -22.65 -7.90 -8.01
CA ALA A 143 -21.76 -7.01 -7.26
C ALA A 143 -20.46 -7.74 -6.82
N LEU A 144 -20.55 -8.99 -6.42
CA LEU A 144 -19.38 -9.79 -6.03
C LEU A 144 -18.60 -10.31 -7.24
N ALA A 145 -19.26 -11.00 -8.16
CA ALA A 145 -18.61 -11.65 -9.29
C ALA A 145 -18.20 -10.68 -10.41
N GLY A 146 -19.01 -9.64 -10.67
CA GLY A 146 -18.75 -8.60 -11.68
C GLY A 146 -18.07 -7.35 -11.14
N GLY A 147 -18.10 -7.12 -9.83
CA GLY A 147 -17.50 -5.97 -9.17
C GLY A 147 -16.28 -6.36 -8.33
N LEU A 148 -16.48 -6.90 -7.13
CA LEU A 148 -15.44 -7.10 -6.13
C LEU A 148 -14.27 -7.99 -6.62
N LEU A 149 -14.54 -9.12 -7.25
CA LEU A 149 -13.49 -10.01 -7.74
C LEU A 149 -12.71 -9.43 -8.93
N PRO A 150 -13.34 -8.89 -10.00
CA PRO A 150 -12.60 -8.20 -11.05
C PRO A 150 -11.82 -7.00 -10.54
N LEU A 151 -12.33 -6.25 -9.55
CA LEU A 151 -11.60 -5.15 -8.93
C LEU A 151 -10.25 -5.63 -8.34
N ALA A 152 -10.22 -6.80 -7.67
CA ALA A 152 -8.99 -7.38 -7.16
C ALA A 152 -7.95 -7.62 -8.26
N ILE A 153 -8.40 -8.08 -9.43
CA ILE A 153 -7.54 -8.32 -10.60
C ILE A 153 -6.99 -7.01 -11.15
N GLY A 154 -7.87 -6.02 -11.35
CA GLY A 154 -7.48 -4.71 -11.90
C GLY A 154 -6.49 -3.97 -11.00
N GLU A 155 -6.75 -3.91 -9.69
CA GLU A 155 -5.88 -3.26 -8.71
C GLU A 155 -4.52 -3.98 -8.57
N ALA A 156 -4.51 -5.32 -8.67
CA ALA A 156 -3.29 -6.10 -8.64
C ALA A 156 -2.31 -5.74 -9.77
N LEU A 157 -2.81 -5.35 -10.93
CA LEU A 157 -1.98 -4.93 -12.07
C LEU A 157 -1.36 -3.54 -11.86
N GLY A 158 -1.98 -2.67 -11.08
CA GLY A 158 -1.57 -1.27 -10.95
C GLY A 158 -0.17 -1.08 -10.33
N THR A 159 0.09 -1.67 -9.17
CA THR A 159 1.31 -1.39 -8.39
C THR A 159 2.60 -1.90 -9.07
N PRO A 160 2.71 -3.16 -9.53
CA PRO A 160 3.94 -3.64 -10.19
C PRO A 160 4.26 -2.87 -11.46
N VAL A 161 3.22 -2.57 -12.26
CA VAL A 161 3.39 -1.83 -13.52
C VAL A 161 3.86 -0.41 -13.26
N LEU A 162 3.36 0.23 -12.18
CA LEU A 162 3.79 1.58 -11.79
C LEU A 162 5.26 1.62 -11.34
N ILE A 163 5.72 0.61 -10.60
CA ILE A 163 7.13 0.49 -10.20
C ILE A 163 8.02 0.34 -11.44
N ALA A 164 7.61 -0.50 -12.38
CA ALA A 164 8.31 -0.65 -13.65
C ALA A 164 8.34 0.65 -14.46
N ALA A 165 7.22 1.40 -14.50
CA ALA A 165 7.14 2.71 -15.15
C ALA A 165 8.09 3.73 -14.51
N ALA A 166 8.08 3.83 -13.18
CA ALA A 166 8.95 4.74 -12.44
C ALA A 166 10.43 4.46 -12.72
N ARG A 167 10.81 3.17 -12.75
CA ARG A 167 12.18 2.75 -13.06
C ARG A 167 12.56 3.08 -14.52
N ARG A 168 11.66 2.83 -15.46
CA ARG A 168 11.89 3.02 -16.90
C ARG A 168 11.99 4.50 -17.29
N TYR A 169 11.21 5.37 -16.65
CA TYR A 169 11.13 6.79 -16.99
C TYR A 169 12.00 7.69 -16.12
N SER A 170 12.84 7.14 -15.25
CA SER A 170 13.82 7.87 -14.46
C SER A 170 15.25 7.47 -14.83
N THR A 171 16.15 8.45 -14.96
CA THR A 171 17.59 8.22 -15.10
C THR A 171 18.16 7.65 -13.80
N THR A 172 19.37 7.10 -13.81
CA THR A 172 20.03 6.54 -12.63
C THR A 172 20.11 7.58 -11.50
N ARG A 173 20.42 8.85 -11.81
CA ARG A 173 20.48 9.96 -10.85
C ARG A 173 19.11 10.35 -10.29
N GLN A 174 18.04 10.28 -11.10
CA GLN A 174 16.67 10.64 -10.71
C GLN A 174 15.96 9.54 -9.95
N ARG A 175 16.39 8.29 -10.05
CA ARG A 175 15.65 7.10 -9.58
C ARG A 175 15.31 7.16 -8.10
N SER A 176 16.28 7.44 -7.24
CA SER A 176 16.07 7.51 -5.78
C SER A 176 15.03 8.57 -5.41
N ILE A 177 15.16 9.77 -5.98
CA ILE A 177 14.23 10.88 -5.73
C ILE A 177 12.84 10.57 -6.30
N SER A 178 12.75 9.91 -7.46
CA SER A 178 11.48 9.52 -8.06
C SER A 178 10.70 8.55 -7.17
N PHE A 179 11.35 7.55 -6.57
CA PHE A 179 10.70 6.65 -5.63
C PHE A 179 10.28 7.34 -4.33
N SER A 180 11.11 8.26 -3.82
CA SER A 180 10.74 9.06 -2.65
C SER A 180 9.53 9.95 -2.93
N LEU A 181 9.48 10.57 -4.12
CA LEU A 181 8.35 11.39 -4.53
C LEU A 181 7.07 10.57 -4.73
N ILE A 182 7.17 9.37 -5.31
CA ILE A 182 6.04 8.43 -5.43
C ILE A 182 5.47 8.10 -4.05
N TYR A 183 6.32 7.89 -3.03
CA TYR A 183 5.87 7.65 -1.67
C TYR A 183 5.16 8.87 -1.06
N SER A 184 5.71 10.07 -1.26
CA SER A 184 5.09 11.32 -0.80
C SER A 184 3.74 11.56 -1.48
N ILE A 185 3.67 11.40 -2.80
CA ILE A 185 2.43 11.52 -3.60
C ILE A 185 1.37 10.51 -3.12
N MET A 186 1.79 9.31 -2.74
CA MET A 186 0.90 8.31 -2.17
C MET A 186 0.22 8.83 -0.89
N ASN A 187 0.98 9.44 0.03
CA ASN A 187 0.43 9.97 1.26
C ASN A 187 -0.46 11.22 1.02
N VAL A 188 -0.10 12.07 0.07
CA VAL A 188 -0.96 13.17 -0.38
C VAL A 188 -2.28 12.62 -0.96
N GLY A 189 -2.21 11.57 -1.76
CA GLY A 189 -3.39 10.89 -2.31
C GLY A 189 -4.29 10.31 -1.20
N PHE A 190 -3.71 9.68 -0.19
CA PHE A 190 -4.46 9.19 0.97
C PHE A 190 -5.14 10.34 1.73
N LEU A 191 -4.44 11.45 1.95
CA LEU A 191 -4.99 12.62 2.64
C LEU A 191 -6.19 13.22 1.89
N ILE A 192 -6.07 13.40 0.57
CA ILE A 192 -7.16 13.91 -0.27
C ILE A 192 -8.34 12.93 -0.28
N ALA A 193 -8.07 11.62 -0.46
CA ALA A 193 -9.10 10.59 -0.45
C ALA A 193 -9.86 10.55 0.88
N ALA A 194 -9.17 10.77 1.99
CA ALA A 194 -9.75 10.85 3.34
C ALA A 194 -10.75 12.00 3.45
N GLY A 195 -10.39 13.18 2.93
CA GLY A 195 -11.30 14.33 2.87
C GLY A 195 -12.52 14.07 1.99
N ILE A 196 -12.32 13.43 0.82
CA ILE A 196 -13.43 13.05 -0.08
C ILE A 196 -14.38 12.05 0.58
N PHE A 197 -13.84 11.04 1.25
CA PHE A 197 -14.60 10.02 1.96
C PHE A 197 -15.53 10.66 3.03
N ASP A 198 -14.98 11.55 3.85
CA ASP A 198 -15.77 12.26 4.85
C ASP A 198 -16.77 13.24 4.22
N TYR A 199 -16.34 14.01 3.22
CA TYR A 199 -17.20 14.99 2.55
C TYR A 199 -18.46 14.35 1.97
N VAL A 200 -18.34 13.24 1.26
CA VAL A 200 -19.50 12.54 0.67
C VAL A 200 -20.42 12.02 1.77
N ARG A 201 -19.87 11.41 2.83
CA ARG A 201 -20.65 10.85 3.94
C ARG A 201 -21.33 11.94 4.78
N GLN A 202 -20.69 13.08 4.99
CA GLN A 202 -21.28 14.21 5.72
C GLN A 202 -22.34 14.94 4.91
N THR A 203 -22.16 15.05 3.59
CA THR A 203 -23.09 15.75 2.71
C THR A 203 -24.37 14.94 2.46
N LEU A 204 -24.22 13.62 2.20
CA LEU A 204 -25.37 12.75 1.89
C LEU A 204 -25.95 12.07 3.14
N GLY A 205 -25.18 11.99 4.23
CA GLY A 205 -25.47 11.12 5.39
C GLY A 205 -25.04 9.68 5.12
N GLU A 206 -24.90 8.88 6.19
CA GLU A 206 -24.43 7.47 6.06
C GLU A 206 -25.36 6.60 5.20
N TYR A 207 -26.66 6.85 5.27
CA TYR A 207 -27.71 6.08 4.58
C TYR A 207 -28.50 6.95 3.60
N GLY A 208 -27.90 8.06 3.15
CA GLY A 208 -28.53 8.97 2.19
C GLY A 208 -28.40 8.48 0.75
N HIS A 209 -28.95 9.29 -0.15
CA HIS A 209 -29.00 8.98 -1.59
C HIS A 209 -28.63 10.20 -2.42
N LEU A 210 -27.92 9.97 -3.51
CA LEU A 210 -27.66 10.93 -4.57
C LEU A 210 -28.56 10.60 -5.75
N ASN A 211 -29.29 11.57 -6.29
CA ASN A 211 -29.96 11.39 -7.57
C ASN A 211 -28.98 11.70 -8.71
N PHE A 212 -28.56 10.67 -9.41
CA PHE A 212 -27.62 10.76 -10.53
C PHE A 212 -28.29 10.21 -11.80
N LEU A 213 -28.57 11.07 -12.77
CA LEU A 213 -29.25 10.73 -14.04
C LEU A 213 -30.57 9.97 -13.85
N GLY A 214 -31.33 10.32 -12.81
CA GLY A 214 -32.63 9.68 -12.51
C GLY A 214 -32.51 8.35 -11.72
N LEU A 215 -31.30 7.95 -11.33
CA LEU A 215 -31.04 6.79 -10.48
C LEU A 215 -30.73 7.24 -9.06
N GLU A 216 -31.37 6.61 -8.08
CA GLU A 216 -31.03 6.80 -6.67
C GLU A 216 -29.83 5.94 -6.31
N ILE A 217 -28.71 6.59 -6.01
CA ILE A 217 -27.45 5.97 -5.66
C ILE A 217 -27.16 6.24 -4.18
N THR A 218 -26.94 5.19 -3.38
CA THR A 218 -26.63 5.31 -1.95
C THR A 218 -25.29 6.02 -1.72
N THR A 219 -25.05 6.50 -0.51
CA THR A 219 -23.81 7.18 -0.13
C THR A 219 -22.56 6.35 -0.46
N TYR A 220 -22.58 5.05 -0.14
CA TYR A 220 -21.40 4.19 -0.40
C TYR A 220 -21.23 3.87 -1.89
N ARG A 221 -22.31 3.73 -2.63
CA ARG A 221 -22.25 3.60 -4.10
C ARG A 221 -21.80 4.88 -4.77
N THR A 222 -22.13 6.06 -4.20
CA THR A 222 -21.63 7.36 -4.65
C THR A 222 -20.10 7.45 -4.48
N LEU A 223 -19.52 6.89 -3.42
CA LEU A 223 -18.08 6.81 -3.26
C LEU A 223 -17.41 5.94 -4.35
N PHE A 224 -18.05 4.85 -4.79
CA PHE A 224 -17.56 4.10 -5.96
C PHE A 224 -17.71 4.90 -7.26
N LEU A 225 -18.74 5.72 -7.40
CA LEU A 225 -18.90 6.60 -8.56
C LEU A 225 -17.79 7.67 -8.60
N VAL A 226 -17.44 8.26 -7.46
CA VAL A 226 -16.29 9.18 -7.35
C VAL A 226 -14.98 8.47 -7.71
N SER A 227 -14.77 7.26 -7.18
CA SER A 227 -13.62 6.43 -7.49
C SER A 227 -13.57 6.06 -8.98
N LEU A 228 -14.71 5.77 -9.61
CA LEU A 228 -14.85 5.58 -11.05
C LEU A 228 -14.41 6.81 -11.84
N GLY A 229 -14.76 8.01 -11.36
CA GLY A 229 -14.30 9.27 -11.96
C GLY A 229 -12.79 9.40 -11.99
N PHE A 230 -12.08 9.07 -10.89
CA PHE A 230 -10.62 9.04 -10.88
C PHE A 230 -10.05 8.00 -11.84
N GLU A 231 -10.69 6.83 -11.93
CA GLU A 231 -10.27 5.78 -12.86
C GLU A 231 -10.45 6.19 -14.32
N LEU A 232 -11.51 6.93 -14.66
CA LEU A 232 -11.70 7.50 -16.00
C LEU A 232 -10.59 8.49 -16.37
N LEU A 233 -10.11 9.29 -15.40
CA LEU A 233 -8.98 10.21 -15.63
C LEU A 233 -7.65 9.49 -15.85
N LEU A 234 -7.51 8.23 -15.44
CA LEU A 234 -6.34 7.42 -15.73
C LEU A 234 -6.21 7.06 -17.22
N LEU A 235 -7.32 6.89 -17.92
CA LEU A 235 -7.28 6.51 -19.35
C LEU A 235 -6.48 7.51 -20.20
N PRO A 236 -6.79 8.83 -20.20
CA PRO A 236 -5.98 9.78 -20.96
C PRO A 236 -4.55 9.88 -20.41
N ALA A 237 -4.33 9.83 -19.08
CA ALA A 237 -3.00 9.90 -18.50
C ALA A 237 -2.10 8.75 -19.00
N ILE A 238 -2.62 7.52 -19.09
CA ILE A 238 -1.90 6.36 -19.62
C ILE A 238 -1.78 6.42 -21.15
N TYR A 239 -2.82 6.91 -21.82
CA TYR A 239 -2.79 7.06 -23.28
C TYR A 239 -1.66 7.97 -23.75
N PHE A 240 -1.36 9.02 -23.01
CA PHE A 240 -0.29 9.96 -23.31
C PHE A 240 1.12 9.43 -23.00
N LEU A 241 1.27 8.28 -22.32
CA LEU A 241 2.58 7.63 -22.19
C LEU A 241 3.08 7.15 -23.55
N ARG A 242 4.27 7.58 -23.95
CA ARG A 242 4.88 7.15 -25.22
C ARG A 242 5.33 5.70 -25.13
N ARG A 243 5.03 4.93 -26.18
CA ARG A 243 5.45 3.52 -26.27
C ARG A 243 6.96 3.45 -26.47
N GLY A 244 7.61 2.52 -25.77
CA GLY A 244 9.03 2.27 -25.95
C GLY A 244 9.96 3.35 -25.39
N ALA A 245 9.43 4.46 -24.83
CA ALA A 245 10.27 5.49 -24.23
C ALA A 245 10.98 4.94 -22.99
N GLU A 246 12.27 5.23 -22.86
CA GLU A 246 13.12 4.87 -21.74
C GLU A 246 14.05 6.05 -21.43
N ALA A 247 14.20 6.39 -20.14
CA ALA A 247 15.14 7.39 -19.69
C ALA A 247 16.53 6.77 -19.57
N THR A 248 17.47 7.31 -20.31
CA THR A 248 18.88 7.00 -20.18
C THR A 248 19.65 8.24 -19.73
N ASP A 249 20.86 8.07 -19.18
CA ASP A 249 21.70 9.19 -18.78
C ASP A 249 22.17 10.04 -19.99
N GLN A 250 21.99 9.55 -21.21
CA GLN A 250 22.28 10.24 -22.48
C GLN A 250 21.03 10.90 -23.10
N GLY A 251 19.85 10.74 -22.49
CA GLY A 251 18.57 11.29 -23.00
C GLY A 251 17.46 10.25 -23.10
N VAL A 252 16.50 10.50 -23.99
CA VAL A 252 15.38 9.58 -24.23
C VAL A 252 15.75 8.59 -25.32
N SER A 253 15.79 7.31 -24.98
CA SER A 253 15.88 6.24 -25.98
C SER A 253 14.47 5.68 -26.26
N PHE A 254 14.26 5.23 -27.49
CA PHE A 254 13.04 4.53 -27.88
C PHE A 254 13.42 3.10 -28.27
N SER A 255 13.13 2.15 -27.38
CA SER A 255 13.32 0.72 -27.65
C SER A 255 11.96 0.05 -27.81
N ALA A 256 11.86 -0.90 -28.76
CA ALA A 256 10.68 -1.74 -28.83
C ALA A 256 10.54 -2.48 -27.48
N GLU A 257 9.35 -2.45 -26.88
CA GLU A 257 9.12 -3.24 -25.66
C GLU A 257 9.32 -4.72 -26.02
N PRO A 258 10.23 -5.43 -25.31
CA PRO A 258 10.41 -6.84 -25.54
C PRO A 258 9.12 -7.58 -25.19
N VAL A 259 8.41 -8.08 -26.18
CA VAL A 259 7.20 -8.87 -26.01
C VAL A 259 7.61 -10.33 -26.02
N LYS A 260 7.50 -11.03 -24.90
CA LYS A 260 7.96 -12.43 -24.74
C LYS A 260 7.29 -13.38 -25.74
N TYR A 261 6.06 -13.10 -26.15
CA TYR A 261 5.32 -13.85 -27.16
C TYR A 261 4.79 -12.89 -28.22
N ALA A 262 5.43 -12.86 -29.38
CA ALA A 262 5.05 -11.96 -30.48
C ALA A 262 3.84 -12.45 -31.27
N THR A 263 3.61 -13.75 -31.35
CA THR A 263 2.58 -14.42 -32.17
C THR A 263 1.57 -15.18 -31.30
N GLY A 264 0.35 -15.33 -31.78
CA GLY A 264 -0.74 -16.06 -31.10
C GLY A 264 -1.88 -15.17 -30.60
N ALA A 265 -3.03 -15.78 -30.34
CA ALA A 265 -4.22 -15.11 -29.79
C ALA A 265 -3.92 -14.53 -28.39
N PHE A 266 -4.62 -13.46 -28.02
CA PHE A 266 -4.43 -12.79 -26.71
C PHE A 266 -4.53 -13.79 -25.53
N TRP A 267 -5.52 -14.66 -25.55
CA TRP A 267 -5.75 -15.63 -24.48
C TRP A 267 -4.69 -16.73 -24.41
N GLU A 268 -4.17 -17.20 -25.55
CA GLU A 268 -3.05 -18.15 -25.58
C GLU A 268 -1.79 -17.52 -24.96
N ARG A 269 -1.48 -16.28 -25.35
CA ARG A 269 -0.35 -15.53 -24.81
C ARG A 269 -0.49 -15.30 -23.30
N ALA A 270 -1.69 -14.93 -22.84
CA ALA A 270 -1.99 -14.74 -21.42
C ALA A 270 -1.83 -16.07 -20.65
N LEU A 271 -2.34 -17.18 -21.17
CA LEU A 271 -2.25 -18.49 -20.54
C LEU A 271 -0.80 -19.00 -20.49
N LEU A 272 -0.06 -18.90 -21.60
CA LEU A 272 1.37 -19.27 -21.65
C LEU A 272 2.19 -18.46 -20.66
N THR A 273 1.95 -17.15 -20.62
CA THR A 273 2.62 -16.25 -19.65
C THR A 273 2.28 -16.62 -18.22
N ALA A 274 1.01 -16.84 -17.89
CA ALA A 274 0.59 -17.25 -16.55
C ALA A 274 1.20 -18.59 -16.15
N ARG A 275 1.23 -19.56 -17.05
CA ARG A 275 1.84 -20.88 -16.85
C ARG A 275 3.35 -20.77 -16.60
N ASP A 276 4.06 -19.99 -17.41
CA ASP A 276 5.51 -19.80 -17.25
C ASP A 276 5.82 -19.09 -15.95
N THR A 277 5.05 -18.04 -15.60
CA THR A 277 5.21 -17.33 -14.33
C THR A 277 4.98 -18.24 -13.14
N ALA A 278 3.88 -19.01 -13.16
CA ALA A 278 3.61 -19.96 -12.09
C ALA A 278 4.76 -20.98 -11.96
N ARG A 279 5.27 -21.49 -13.08
CA ARG A 279 6.40 -22.42 -13.11
C ARG A 279 7.70 -21.79 -12.57
N ASP A 280 7.99 -20.56 -12.99
CA ASP A 280 9.19 -19.85 -12.55
C ASP A 280 9.09 -19.44 -11.08
N THR A 281 7.90 -19.03 -10.62
CA THR A 281 7.60 -18.76 -9.21
C THR A 281 7.79 -20.03 -8.37
N VAL A 282 7.24 -21.15 -8.77
CA VAL A 282 7.41 -22.44 -8.06
C VAL A 282 8.88 -22.85 -8.02
N ARG A 283 9.61 -22.70 -9.13
CA ARG A 283 11.05 -22.98 -9.18
C ARG A 283 11.85 -22.05 -8.25
N LEU A 284 11.49 -20.77 -8.22
CA LEU A 284 12.09 -19.78 -7.32
C LEU A 284 11.86 -20.18 -5.86
N PHE A 285 10.61 -20.44 -5.47
CA PHE A 285 10.30 -20.89 -4.11
C PHE A 285 11.02 -22.17 -3.73
N ARG A 286 11.10 -23.14 -4.64
CA ARG A 286 11.82 -24.40 -4.40
C ARG A 286 13.33 -24.18 -4.17
N ARG A 287 13.94 -23.20 -4.85
CA ARG A 287 15.34 -22.82 -4.61
C ARG A 287 15.50 -22.09 -3.26
N LEU A 288 14.58 -21.18 -2.94
CA LEU A 288 14.60 -20.42 -1.70
C LEU A 288 14.41 -21.31 -0.46
N LEU A 289 13.56 -22.33 -0.54
CA LEU A 289 13.32 -23.30 0.54
C LEU A 289 14.60 -24.08 0.94
N GLY A 290 15.59 -24.17 0.08
CA GLY A 290 16.91 -24.76 0.39
C GLY A 290 17.88 -23.83 1.11
N GLN A 291 17.54 -22.55 1.33
CA GLN A 291 18.45 -21.54 1.85
C GLN A 291 18.10 -21.18 3.30
N SER A 292 19.08 -21.18 4.21
CA SER A 292 18.85 -20.78 5.61
C SER A 292 18.47 -19.30 5.74
N GLY A 293 18.98 -18.43 4.86
CA GLY A 293 18.63 -17.01 4.81
C GLY A 293 17.14 -16.78 4.51
N PHE A 294 16.52 -17.65 3.70
CA PHE A 294 15.09 -17.59 3.41
C PHE A 294 14.25 -17.75 4.68
N TYR A 295 14.54 -18.71 5.54
CA TYR A 295 13.77 -18.93 6.78
C TYR A 295 13.91 -17.78 7.77
N ARG A 296 15.11 -17.16 7.83
CA ARG A 296 15.33 -15.94 8.65
C ARG A 296 14.48 -14.78 8.15
N LEU A 297 14.50 -14.54 6.84
CA LEU A 297 13.63 -13.51 6.22
C LEU A 297 12.16 -13.85 6.41
N LEU A 298 11.75 -15.10 6.20
CA LEU A 298 10.35 -15.52 6.37
C LEU A 298 9.88 -15.27 7.81
N ALA A 299 10.66 -15.67 8.82
CA ALA A 299 10.34 -15.41 10.23
C ALA A 299 10.22 -13.89 10.51
N PHE A 300 11.13 -13.08 9.97
CA PHE A 300 11.03 -11.63 10.06
C PHE A 300 9.75 -11.09 9.43
N LEU A 301 9.45 -11.48 8.18
CA LEU A 301 8.29 -10.99 7.46
C LEU A 301 6.96 -11.46 8.07
N LEU A 302 6.91 -12.67 8.64
CA LEU A 302 5.75 -13.16 9.38
C LEU A 302 5.47 -12.28 10.60
N LEU A 303 6.50 -11.92 11.35
CA LEU A 303 6.36 -11.01 12.50
C LEU A 303 5.92 -9.61 12.05
N ILE A 304 6.50 -9.07 10.98
CA ILE A 304 6.08 -7.78 10.41
C ILE A 304 4.61 -7.79 9.97
N GLY A 305 4.07 -8.95 9.59
CA GLY A 305 2.65 -9.10 9.28
C GLY A 305 1.73 -8.65 10.41
N PHE A 306 2.11 -8.85 11.67
CA PHE A 306 1.36 -8.36 12.83
C PHE A 306 1.43 -6.82 12.97
N LEU A 307 2.50 -6.16 12.53
CA LEU A 307 2.52 -4.69 12.42
C LEU A 307 1.64 -4.20 11.27
N LYS A 308 1.62 -4.93 10.14
CA LYS A 308 0.75 -4.58 9.03
C LYS A 308 -0.73 -4.76 9.34
N LEU A 309 -1.09 -5.54 10.35
CA LEU A 309 -2.44 -5.58 10.91
C LEU A 309 -2.92 -4.17 11.28
N ILE A 310 -2.08 -3.31 11.89
CA ILE A 310 -2.48 -1.95 12.30
C ILE A 310 -2.94 -1.13 11.08
N VAL A 311 -2.21 -1.21 9.98
CA VAL A 311 -2.61 -0.55 8.72
C VAL A 311 -3.97 -1.07 8.24
N MET A 312 -4.17 -2.38 8.31
CA MET A 312 -5.43 -3.00 7.86
C MET A 312 -6.60 -2.62 8.79
N LEU A 313 -6.35 -2.41 10.09
CA LEU A 313 -7.35 -1.90 11.02
C LEU A 313 -7.85 -0.51 10.59
N MET A 314 -6.94 0.37 10.13
CA MET A 314 -7.29 1.71 9.64
C MET A 314 -8.20 1.67 8.40
N TYR A 315 -8.00 0.69 7.52
CA TYR A 315 -8.82 0.56 6.32
C TYR A 315 -10.19 -0.09 6.58
N TYR A 316 -10.25 -1.11 7.43
CA TYR A 316 -11.41 -1.98 7.46
C TYR A 316 -12.18 -1.94 8.78
N VAL A 317 -11.50 -1.86 9.92
CA VAL A 317 -12.16 -1.85 11.24
C VAL A 317 -12.55 -0.43 11.65
N PHE A 318 -11.63 0.52 11.49
CA PHE A 318 -11.80 1.88 12.00
C PHE A 318 -13.00 2.62 11.40
N PRO A 319 -13.35 2.51 10.09
CA PRO A 319 -14.55 3.12 9.55
C PRO A 319 -15.83 2.62 10.24
N THR A 320 -15.97 1.31 10.41
CA THR A 320 -17.15 0.71 11.07
C THR A 320 -17.21 1.07 12.55
N PHE A 321 -16.07 0.97 13.26
CA PHE A 321 -15.94 1.39 14.65
C PHE A 321 -16.32 2.86 14.83
N GLY A 322 -15.78 3.75 13.98
CA GLY A 322 -16.02 5.19 14.06
C GLY A 322 -17.49 5.55 13.91
N ILE A 323 -18.20 4.95 12.95
CA ILE A 323 -19.64 5.18 12.78
C ILE A 323 -20.43 4.71 14.00
N ARG A 324 -20.09 3.54 14.55
CA ARG A 324 -20.79 2.98 15.70
C ARG A 324 -20.54 3.77 16.98
N GLU A 325 -19.30 4.14 17.25
CA GLU A 325 -18.89 4.74 18.51
C GLU A 325 -19.04 6.27 18.51
N LEU A 326 -18.69 6.92 17.40
CA LEU A 326 -18.69 8.38 17.29
C LEU A 326 -19.95 8.93 16.62
N GLY A 327 -20.75 8.06 16.00
CA GLY A 327 -22.01 8.41 15.36
C GLY A 327 -21.89 8.64 13.84
N ASN A 328 -23.05 8.81 13.24
CA ASN A 328 -23.16 9.07 11.80
C ASN A 328 -22.52 10.41 11.44
N GLY A 329 -21.81 10.46 10.31
CA GLY A 329 -21.11 11.65 9.85
C GLY A 329 -19.81 11.96 10.61
N ALA A 330 -19.35 11.08 11.51
CA ALA A 330 -18.05 11.24 12.17
C ALA A 330 -16.92 11.42 11.13
N PRO A 331 -15.99 12.39 11.34
CA PRO A 331 -14.91 12.72 10.40
C PRO A 331 -13.77 11.69 10.50
N ILE A 332 -14.05 10.46 10.10
CA ILE A 332 -13.15 9.31 10.19
C ILE A 332 -11.94 9.52 9.29
N GLY A 333 -12.17 10.02 8.07
CA GLY A 333 -11.10 10.30 7.13
C GLY A 333 -10.15 11.39 7.65
N HIS A 334 -10.66 12.46 8.26
CA HIS A 334 -9.82 13.50 8.86
C HIS A 334 -8.95 12.96 9.99
N LEU A 335 -9.50 12.06 10.83
CA LEU A 335 -8.71 11.41 11.88
C LEU A 335 -7.58 10.54 11.31
N LEU A 336 -7.85 9.76 10.27
CA LEU A 336 -6.83 8.98 9.55
C LEU A 336 -5.85 9.90 8.80
N GLY A 337 -6.33 11.04 8.32
CA GLY A 337 -5.56 12.08 7.64
C GLY A 337 -4.40 12.63 8.50
N ILE A 338 -4.50 12.59 9.83
CA ILE A 338 -3.42 12.97 10.75
C ILE A 338 -2.16 12.14 10.47
N ASN A 339 -2.31 10.83 10.30
CA ASN A 339 -1.18 9.94 9.97
C ASN A 339 -0.57 10.33 8.62
N TYR A 340 -1.37 10.45 7.57
CA TYR A 340 -0.87 10.75 6.22
C TYR A 340 -0.15 12.09 6.15
N LEU A 341 -0.69 13.11 6.83
CA LEU A 341 -0.06 14.42 6.93
C LEU A 341 1.29 14.33 7.64
N LEU A 342 1.34 13.67 8.79
CA LEU A 342 2.56 13.56 9.59
C LEU A 342 3.65 12.75 8.88
N ILE A 343 3.31 11.66 8.20
CA ILE A 343 4.28 10.81 7.51
C ILE A 343 5.01 11.55 6.39
N ILE A 344 4.37 12.49 5.71
CA ILE A 344 5.02 13.31 4.68
C ILE A 344 6.27 14.01 5.23
N PHE A 345 6.22 14.46 6.49
CA PHE A 345 7.33 15.16 7.15
C PHE A 345 8.21 14.23 7.99
N LEU A 346 7.61 13.28 8.72
CA LEU A 346 8.34 12.41 9.65
C LEU A 346 9.20 11.38 8.93
N ALA A 347 8.72 10.80 7.83
CA ALA A 347 9.48 9.73 7.17
C ALA A 347 10.85 10.20 6.65
N PRO A 348 10.98 11.32 5.92
CA PRO A 348 12.29 11.80 5.49
C PRO A 348 13.14 12.29 6.67
N THR A 349 12.55 12.93 7.69
CA THR A 349 13.27 13.45 8.86
C THR A 349 13.86 12.32 9.70
N ILE A 350 13.03 11.36 10.09
CA ILE A 350 13.46 10.19 10.88
C ILE A 350 14.42 9.33 10.06
N GLY A 351 14.16 9.15 8.75
CA GLY A 351 15.07 8.46 7.86
C GLY A 351 16.48 9.06 7.86
N ALA A 352 16.59 10.39 7.82
CA ALA A 352 17.88 11.08 7.87
C ALA A 352 18.56 10.97 9.23
N LEU A 353 17.80 11.12 10.34
CA LEU A 353 18.35 11.08 11.70
C LEU A 353 18.79 9.66 12.12
N THR A 354 18.25 8.62 11.51
CA THR A 354 18.46 7.23 11.94
C THR A 354 19.33 6.41 10.97
N GLN A 355 20.01 7.04 10.02
CA GLN A 355 20.85 6.36 9.02
C GLN A 355 21.97 5.51 9.64
N GLN A 356 22.52 5.93 10.77
CA GLN A 356 23.61 5.25 11.47
C GLN A 356 23.16 3.97 12.20
N PHE A 357 21.87 3.80 12.44
CA PHE A 357 21.35 2.66 13.19
C PHE A 357 20.95 1.50 12.28
N SER A 358 21.08 0.26 12.80
CA SER A 358 20.70 -0.94 12.04
C SER A 358 19.20 -0.94 11.74
N ALA A 359 18.84 -1.38 10.52
CA ALA A 359 17.44 -1.47 10.08
C ALA A 359 16.62 -2.37 11.01
N TYR A 360 17.21 -3.49 11.44
CA TYR A 360 16.56 -4.42 12.37
C TYR A 360 16.10 -3.75 13.67
N ARG A 361 16.94 -2.90 14.27
CA ARG A 361 16.59 -2.19 15.50
C ARG A 361 15.52 -1.14 15.28
N MET A 362 15.62 -0.39 14.20
CA MET A 362 14.62 0.62 13.86
C MET A 362 13.25 -0.01 13.67
N VAL A 363 13.20 -1.23 13.13
CA VAL A 363 11.94 -2.00 13.03
C VAL A 363 11.40 -2.39 14.41
N ILE A 364 12.23 -2.79 15.35
CA ILE A 364 11.78 -3.12 16.71
C ILE A 364 11.25 -1.86 17.42
N VAL A 365 12.01 -0.77 17.42
CA VAL A 365 11.61 0.49 18.06
C VAL A 365 10.33 1.03 17.45
N GLY A 366 10.28 1.16 16.12
CA GLY A 366 9.09 1.62 15.41
C GLY A 366 7.89 0.71 15.64
N GLY A 367 8.10 -0.62 15.62
CA GLY A 367 7.07 -1.60 15.93
C GLY A 367 6.52 -1.50 17.35
N ALA A 368 7.38 -1.25 18.34
CA ALA A 368 6.96 -1.03 19.72
C ALA A 368 6.11 0.26 19.86
N ILE A 369 6.53 1.35 19.21
CA ILE A 369 5.77 2.61 19.21
C ILE A 369 4.41 2.42 18.51
N CYS A 370 4.37 1.75 17.35
CA CYS A 370 3.11 1.45 16.64
C CYS A 370 2.18 0.59 17.50
N THR A 371 2.72 -0.41 18.18
CA THR A 371 1.92 -1.25 19.08
C THR A 371 1.39 -0.43 20.26
N ALA A 372 2.22 0.40 20.88
CA ALA A 372 1.81 1.30 21.95
C ALA A 372 0.68 2.25 21.51
N SER A 373 0.68 2.70 20.26
CA SER A 373 -0.38 3.56 19.74
C SER A 373 -1.75 2.86 19.77
N VAL A 374 -1.82 1.58 19.44
CA VAL A 374 -3.08 0.81 19.48
C VAL A 374 -3.54 0.59 20.91
N PHE A 375 -2.62 0.41 21.88
CA PHE A 375 -2.98 0.33 23.31
C PHE A 375 -3.67 1.60 23.81
N VAL A 376 -3.38 2.78 23.26
CA VAL A 376 -4.08 4.02 23.60
C VAL A 376 -5.59 3.87 23.36
N MET A 377 -6.00 3.18 22.29
CA MET A 377 -7.42 2.95 21.98
C MET A 377 -8.11 1.98 22.95
N ALA A 378 -7.33 1.18 23.67
CA ALA A 378 -7.83 0.22 24.65
C ALA A 378 -7.99 0.82 26.07
N LEU A 379 -7.45 2.03 26.31
CA LEU A 379 -7.52 2.67 27.62
C LEU A 379 -8.95 3.10 27.97
N PRO A 380 -9.28 3.23 29.27
CA PRO A 380 -10.59 3.72 29.67
C PRO A 380 -10.85 5.14 29.14
N THR A 381 -11.97 5.33 28.47
CA THR A 381 -12.38 6.64 27.92
C THR A 381 -12.48 7.73 28.99
N ALA A 382 -12.79 7.36 30.23
CA ALA A 382 -12.85 8.27 31.37
C ALA A 382 -11.54 9.03 31.61
N TRP A 383 -10.39 8.43 31.32
CA TRP A 383 -9.08 9.10 31.47
C TRP A 383 -8.89 10.27 30.50
N PHE A 384 -9.58 10.24 29.38
CA PHE A 384 -9.49 11.25 28.33
C PHE A 384 -10.63 12.27 28.37
N GLN A 385 -11.60 12.11 29.30
CA GLN A 385 -12.76 12.99 29.39
C GLN A 385 -12.36 14.44 29.71
N ALA A 386 -11.41 14.63 30.62
CA ALA A 386 -10.91 15.96 30.97
C ALA A 386 -10.22 16.63 29.76
N SER A 387 -9.43 15.87 28.99
CA SER A 387 -8.78 16.35 27.77
C SER A 387 -9.80 16.65 26.65
N ALA A 388 -10.83 15.85 26.53
CA ALA A 388 -11.91 16.05 25.54
C ALA A 388 -12.72 17.31 25.83
N ASN A 389 -13.00 17.61 27.10
CA ASN A 389 -13.70 18.82 27.52
C ASN A 389 -12.77 20.04 27.62
N GLY A 390 -11.46 19.85 27.66
CA GLY A 390 -10.44 20.89 27.78
C GLY A 390 -10.07 21.57 26.46
N VAL A 391 -9.06 22.43 26.50
CA VAL A 391 -8.59 23.23 25.36
C VAL A 391 -8.20 22.35 24.18
N ILE A 392 -7.51 21.22 24.42
CA ILE A 392 -7.07 20.28 23.35
C ILE A 392 -8.27 19.70 22.63
N GLY A 393 -9.29 19.23 23.39
CA GLY A 393 -10.51 18.65 22.80
C GLY A 393 -11.29 19.67 22.01
N GLN A 394 -11.45 20.88 22.54
CA GLN A 394 -12.15 21.98 21.86
C GLN A 394 -11.44 22.37 20.54
N TRP A 395 -10.13 22.54 20.59
CA TRP A 395 -9.32 22.85 19.40
C TRP A 395 -9.41 21.72 18.34
N LEU A 396 -9.14 20.47 18.75
CA LEU A 396 -9.19 19.33 17.84
C LEU A 396 -10.61 19.13 17.29
N GLY A 397 -11.60 19.10 18.17
CA GLY A 397 -12.99 18.81 17.79
C GLY A 397 -13.61 19.91 16.96
N HIS A 398 -13.55 21.16 17.40
CA HIS A 398 -14.26 22.25 16.73
C HIS A 398 -13.44 22.86 15.60
N SER A 399 -12.13 23.14 15.83
CA SER A 399 -11.32 23.84 14.82
C SER A 399 -10.77 22.91 13.74
N CYS A 400 -10.37 21.68 14.10
CA CYS A 400 -9.75 20.76 13.12
C CYS A 400 -10.78 19.82 12.49
N LEU A 401 -11.71 19.27 13.28
CA LEU A 401 -12.66 18.26 12.82
C LEU A 401 -14.05 18.82 12.50
N GLY A 402 -14.33 20.10 12.80
CA GLY A 402 -15.59 20.76 12.52
C GLY A 402 -16.80 20.21 13.30
N LEU A 403 -16.55 19.54 14.43
CA LEU A 403 -17.58 18.94 15.27
C LEU A 403 -18.40 20.03 15.99
N LYS A 404 -19.66 19.72 16.29
CA LYS A 404 -20.55 20.56 17.07
C LYS A 404 -20.92 19.85 18.38
N GLY A 405 -20.88 20.57 19.51
CA GLY A 405 -21.26 20.03 20.82
C GLY A 405 -20.09 19.38 21.59
N SER A 406 -20.41 18.45 22.47
CA SER A 406 -19.42 17.77 23.33
C SER A 406 -18.53 16.83 22.53
N ILE A 407 -17.25 16.85 22.83
CA ILE A 407 -16.25 16.01 22.13
C ILE A 407 -16.15 14.65 22.83
N HIS A 408 -16.43 13.58 22.09
CA HIS A 408 -16.29 12.23 22.62
C HIS A 408 -14.79 11.89 22.85
N PRO A 409 -14.41 11.27 23.98
CA PRO A 409 -13.00 10.96 24.31
C PRO A 409 -12.25 10.19 23.21
N TYR A 410 -12.91 9.32 22.48
CA TYR A 410 -12.29 8.57 21.37
C TYR A 410 -11.73 9.47 20.26
N TYR A 411 -12.16 10.72 20.10
CA TYR A 411 -11.51 11.64 19.16
C TYR A 411 -10.08 11.96 19.59
N ILE A 412 -9.89 12.21 20.89
CA ILE A 412 -8.56 12.47 21.48
C ILE A 412 -7.69 11.21 21.41
N MET A 413 -8.25 10.07 21.82
CA MET A 413 -7.56 8.79 21.81
C MET A 413 -7.10 8.42 20.40
N THR A 414 -7.97 8.61 19.40
CA THR A 414 -7.64 8.33 18.00
C THR A 414 -6.58 9.29 17.48
N ALA A 415 -6.70 10.59 17.75
CA ALA A 415 -5.68 11.56 17.34
C ALA A 415 -4.31 11.22 17.94
N LEU A 416 -4.25 10.89 19.23
CA LEU A 416 -3.02 10.45 19.90
C LEU A 416 -2.49 9.13 19.32
N CYS A 417 -3.39 8.17 19.05
CA CYS A 417 -3.06 6.93 18.37
C CYS A 417 -2.43 7.20 16.99
N MET A 418 -3.03 8.08 16.18
CA MET A 418 -2.50 8.41 14.85
C MET A 418 -1.14 9.12 14.92
N VAL A 419 -0.93 10.03 15.87
CA VAL A 419 0.37 10.70 16.08
C VAL A 419 1.45 9.69 16.44
N LEU A 420 1.21 8.85 17.45
CA LEU A 420 2.16 7.81 17.88
C LEU A 420 2.41 6.80 16.76
N TYR A 421 1.36 6.37 16.08
CA TYR A 421 1.47 5.45 14.95
C TYR A 421 2.35 6.04 13.84
N SER A 422 2.17 7.33 13.49
CA SER A 422 2.98 8.01 12.47
C SER A 422 4.46 8.04 12.83
N VAL A 423 4.78 8.31 14.10
CA VAL A 423 6.18 8.25 14.58
C VAL A 423 6.73 6.84 14.42
N GLY A 424 6.02 5.82 14.92
CA GLY A 424 6.44 4.43 14.81
C GLY A 424 6.60 3.97 13.36
N GLU A 425 5.65 4.33 12.48
CA GLU A 425 5.67 3.99 11.07
C GLU A 425 6.89 4.59 10.35
N ALA A 426 7.22 5.84 10.65
CA ALA A 426 8.39 6.49 10.07
C ALA A 426 9.71 5.80 10.45
N PHE A 427 9.78 5.18 11.64
CA PHE A 427 10.92 4.37 12.05
C PHE A 427 11.00 3.02 11.33
N TYR A 428 9.88 2.27 11.23
CA TYR A 428 9.95 0.88 10.78
C TYR A 428 9.71 0.68 9.28
N ALA A 429 8.80 1.45 8.67
CA ALA A 429 8.30 1.11 7.34
C ALA A 429 9.37 1.12 6.24
N PRO A 430 10.27 2.12 6.15
CA PRO A 430 11.37 2.08 5.17
C PRO A 430 12.37 0.96 5.45
N ARG A 431 12.60 0.67 6.74
CA ARG A 431 13.63 -0.27 7.20
C ARG A 431 13.29 -1.74 6.93
N VAL A 432 12.01 -2.08 6.77
CA VAL A 432 11.59 -3.46 6.41
C VAL A 432 12.16 -3.86 5.05
N TYR A 433 12.07 -2.98 4.05
CA TYR A 433 12.61 -3.25 2.71
C TYR A 433 14.13 -3.30 2.69
N GLU A 434 14.75 -2.40 3.44
CA GLU A 434 16.20 -2.34 3.60
C GLU A 434 16.74 -3.62 4.26
N TYR A 435 16.08 -4.10 5.29
CA TYR A 435 16.47 -5.33 5.98
C TYR A 435 16.26 -6.58 5.10
N ALA A 436 15.18 -6.63 4.31
CA ALA A 436 14.95 -7.70 3.36
C ALA A 436 16.07 -7.78 2.29
N ALA A 437 16.55 -6.63 1.84
CA ALA A 437 17.68 -6.55 0.92
C ALA A 437 19.00 -6.97 1.58
N ALA A 438 19.22 -6.62 2.86
CA ALA A 438 20.43 -6.98 3.60
C ALA A 438 20.57 -8.50 3.88
N ILE A 439 19.44 -9.22 4.01
CA ILE A 439 19.45 -10.69 4.18
C ILE A 439 19.66 -11.41 2.84
N ALA A 440 19.33 -10.77 1.72
CA ALA A 440 19.36 -11.41 0.42
C ALA A 440 20.78 -11.85 0.04
N PRO A 441 20.95 -13.08 -0.46
CA PRO A 441 22.21 -13.47 -1.09
C PRO A 441 22.50 -12.62 -2.33
N LYS A 442 23.75 -12.36 -2.62
CA LYS A 442 24.18 -11.59 -3.80
C LYS A 442 23.53 -12.14 -5.08
N GLY A 443 22.93 -11.26 -5.87
CA GLY A 443 22.22 -11.60 -7.11
C GLY A 443 20.79 -12.14 -6.92
N GLN A 444 20.25 -12.17 -5.69
CA GLN A 444 18.87 -12.59 -5.39
C GLN A 444 18.03 -11.49 -4.73
N GLU A 445 18.50 -10.25 -4.72
CA GLU A 445 17.88 -9.10 -4.04
C GLU A 445 16.46 -8.86 -4.55
N ALA A 446 16.22 -9.01 -5.84
CA ALA A 446 14.90 -8.87 -6.44
C ALA A 446 13.90 -9.94 -5.96
N SER A 447 14.36 -11.18 -5.81
CA SER A 447 13.54 -12.30 -5.34
C SER A 447 13.18 -12.14 -3.87
N TYR A 448 14.14 -11.74 -3.03
CA TYR A 448 13.91 -11.44 -1.62
C TYR A 448 13.06 -10.19 -1.43
N GLY A 449 13.25 -9.17 -2.26
CA GLY A 449 12.41 -7.96 -2.29
C GLY A 449 10.94 -8.26 -2.59
N ALA A 450 10.66 -9.21 -3.49
CA ALA A 450 9.29 -9.63 -3.81
C ALA A 450 8.58 -10.28 -2.60
N LEU A 451 9.32 -10.97 -1.72
CA LEU A 451 8.77 -11.54 -0.49
C LEU A 451 8.31 -10.48 0.51
N SER A 452 8.78 -9.23 0.39
CA SER A 452 8.39 -8.13 1.28
C SER A 452 6.89 -7.76 1.18
N TYR A 453 6.14 -8.35 0.26
CA TYR A 453 4.67 -8.24 0.22
C TYR A 453 3.95 -9.23 1.16
N ILE A 454 4.63 -10.27 1.66
CA ILE A 454 4.06 -11.26 2.58
C ILE A 454 3.43 -10.60 3.83
N PRO A 455 4.04 -9.60 4.49
CA PRO A 455 3.44 -8.93 5.63
C PRO A 455 2.06 -8.32 5.36
N PHE A 456 1.84 -7.79 4.16
CA PHE A 456 0.52 -7.24 3.80
C PHE A 456 -0.54 -8.33 3.70
N LEU A 457 -0.20 -9.49 3.14
CA LEU A 457 -1.11 -10.65 3.09
C LEU A 457 -1.47 -11.09 4.52
N ILE A 458 -0.48 -11.23 5.40
CA ILE A 458 -0.71 -11.65 6.79
C ILE A 458 -1.57 -10.63 7.52
N GLY A 459 -1.27 -9.33 7.40
CA GLY A 459 -2.09 -8.26 7.99
C GLY A 459 -3.54 -8.33 7.53
N LYS A 460 -3.78 -8.59 6.23
CA LYS A 460 -5.12 -8.77 5.68
C LYS A 460 -5.81 -10.03 6.22
N LEU A 461 -5.10 -11.15 6.32
CA LEU A 461 -5.66 -12.38 6.89
C LEU A 461 -6.04 -12.18 8.38
N LEU A 462 -5.18 -11.52 9.16
CA LEU A 462 -5.44 -11.24 10.56
C LEU A 462 -6.64 -10.28 10.74
N VAL A 463 -6.76 -9.23 9.94
CA VAL A 463 -7.89 -8.29 10.04
C VAL A 463 -9.22 -8.93 9.65
N GLY A 464 -9.22 -10.06 8.96
CA GLY A 464 -10.42 -10.85 8.67
C GLY A 464 -11.19 -11.27 9.93
N THR A 465 -10.50 -11.44 11.07
CA THR A 465 -11.13 -11.67 12.38
C THR A 465 -11.82 -10.44 12.94
N GLY A 466 -11.54 -9.25 12.37
CA GLY A 466 -12.10 -7.97 12.81
C GLY A 466 -13.62 -7.91 12.74
N GLY A 467 -14.23 -8.62 11.79
CA GLY A 467 -15.69 -8.70 11.69
C GLY A 467 -16.33 -9.38 12.90
N TRP A 468 -15.71 -10.47 13.39
CA TRP A 468 -16.16 -11.14 14.60
C TRP A 468 -15.93 -10.26 15.85
N LEU A 469 -14.78 -9.60 15.95
CA LEU A 469 -14.47 -8.72 17.08
C LEU A 469 -15.41 -7.50 17.11
N LEU A 470 -15.70 -6.90 15.96
CA LEU A 470 -16.68 -5.81 15.85
C LEU A 470 -18.09 -6.26 16.27
N ALA A 471 -18.55 -7.42 15.77
CA ALA A 471 -19.86 -7.95 16.11
C ALA A 471 -20.01 -8.24 17.62
N THR A 472 -18.92 -8.68 18.26
CA THR A 472 -18.93 -9.07 19.69
C THR A 472 -18.74 -7.87 20.61
N PHE A 473 -17.76 -7.01 20.33
CA PHE A 473 -17.33 -5.97 21.29
C PHE A 473 -17.74 -4.55 20.89
N CYS A 474 -18.13 -4.32 19.64
CA CYS A 474 -18.64 -3.05 19.17
C CYS A 474 -19.89 -3.27 18.30
N PRO A 475 -20.95 -3.92 18.84
CA PRO A 475 -22.16 -4.21 18.07
C PRO A 475 -22.86 -2.94 17.62
N GLU A 476 -23.73 -3.06 16.61
CA GLU A 476 -24.51 -1.93 16.09
C GLU A 476 -25.53 -1.43 17.12
N HIS A 477 -26.13 -2.37 17.85
CA HIS A 477 -27.09 -2.12 18.93
C HIS A 477 -26.65 -2.82 20.22
N GLY A 478 -26.85 -2.13 21.36
CA GLY A 478 -26.55 -2.67 22.68
C GLY A 478 -25.25 -2.12 23.29
N PRO A 479 -24.81 -2.69 24.43
CA PRO A 479 -23.62 -2.23 25.14
C PRO A 479 -22.35 -2.53 24.33
N ARG A 480 -21.44 -1.56 24.32
CA ARG A 480 -20.16 -1.66 23.59
C ARG A 480 -19.00 -1.77 24.56
N HIS A 481 -18.08 -2.66 24.23
CA HIS A 481 -16.83 -2.88 24.94
C HIS A 481 -15.65 -2.65 23.99
N SER A 482 -15.67 -1.53 23.26
CA SER A 482 -14.71 -1.20 22.22
C SER A 482 -13.26 -1.20 22.71
N GLY A 483 -13.01 -0.82 23.97
CA GLY A 483 -11.69 -0.91 24.58
C GLY A 483 -11.14 -2.34 24.62
N THR A 484 -12.00 -3.35 24.88
CA THR A 484 -11.59 -4.78 24.86
C THR A 484 -11.23 -5.21 23.42
N MET A 485 -11.99 -4.78 22.43
CA MET A 485 -11.67 -5.04 21.03
C MET A 485 -10.28 -4.49 20.65
N TRP A 486 -10.02 -3.23 21.01
CA TRP A 486 -8.75 -2.58 20.76
C TRP A 486 -7.59 -3.23 21.54
N LEU A 487 -7.85 -3.70 22.77
CA LEU A 487 -6.87 -4.46 23.55
C LEU A 487 -6.45 -5.75 22.83
N ILE A 488 -7.40 -6.51 22.29
CA ILE A 488 -7.10 -7.73 21.52
C ILE A 488 -6.24 -7.41 20.30
N PHE A 489 -6.57 -6.37 19.55
CA PHE A 489 -5.75 -5.94 18.41
C PHE A 489 -4.36 -5.46 18.84
N ALA A 490 -4.25 -4.72 19.94
CA ALA A 490 -2.97 -4.27 20.49
C ALA A 490 -2.08 -5.46 20.93
N LEU A 491 -2.66 -6.46 21.57
CA LEU A 491 -1.96 -7.69 21.95
C LEU A 491 -1.52 -8.48 20.72
N ALA A 492 -2.36 -8.59 19.69
CA ALA A 492 -1.96 -9.20 18.42
C ALA A 492 -0.81 -8.43 17.74
N ALA A 493 -0.86 -7.09 17.71
CA ALA A 493 0.21 -6.28 17.15
C ALA A 493 1.53 -6.41 17.94
N SER A 494 1.47 -6.63 19.27
CA SER A 494 2.63 -6.75 20.14
C SER A 494 3.47 -8.01 19.87
N VAL A 495 2.89 -9.01 19.18
CA VAL A 495 3.62 -10.20 18.74
C VAL A 495 4.83 -9.84 17.87
N ALA A 496 4.73 -8.77 17.08
CA ALA A 496 5.83 -8.35 16.21
C ALA A 496 7.05 -7.85 17.00
N PRO A 497 6.99 -6.77 17.80
CA PRO A 497 8.17 -6.28 18.51
C PRO A 497 8.70 -7.30 19.54
N ILE A 498 7.81 -8.02 20.23
CA ILE A 498 8.21 -9.06 21.18
C ILE A 498 8.89 -10.23 20.45
N GLY A 499 8.28 -10.72 19.37
CA GLY A 499 8.85 -11.81 18.57
C GLY A 499 10.20 -11.46 17.97
N LEU A 500 10.36 -10.22 17.45
CA LEU A 500 11.65 -9.73 16.95
C LEU A 500 12.71 -9.68 18.06
N LEU A 501 12.36 -9.26 19.26
CA LEU A 501 13.27 -9.26 20.40
C LEU A 501 13.69 -10.68 20.82
N LEU A 502 12.72 -11.60 20.93
CA LEU A 502 12.97 -12.97 21.37
C LEU A 502 13.78 -13.76 20.33
N LEU A 503 13.43 -13.61 19.06
CA LEU A 503 14.08 -14.31 17.93
C LEU A 503 15.30 -13.57 17.36
N ARG A 504 15.78 -12.51 18.05
CA ARG A 504 16.88 -11.68 17.54
C ARG A 504 18.13 -12.47 17.16
N ARG A 505 18.48 -13.50 17.95
CA ARG A 505 19.66 -14.35 17.69
C ARG A 505 19.53 -15.17 16.40
N TYR A 506 18.32 -15.53 16.03
CA TYR A 506 18.04 -16.29 14.82
C TYR A 506 17.88 -15.41 13.59
N ILE A 507 17.11 -14.32 13.73
CA ILE A 507 16.71 -13.48 12.59
C ILE A 507 17.82 -12.50 12.23
N ARG A 508 18.49 -11.87 13.22
CA ARG A 508 19.42 -10.77 12.99
C ARG A 508 20.62 -11.18 12.14
N VAL A 509 20.92 -10.35 11.15
CA VAL A 509 22.12 -10.43 10.33
C VAL A 509 22.95 -9.16 10.56
N PRO A 510 24.30 -9.26 10.68
CA PRO A 510 25.16 -8.07 10.78
C PRO A 510 24.98 -7.17 9.55
N GLU A 511 24.71 -5.89 9.78
CA GLU A 511 24.58 -4.89 8.73
C GLU A 511 25.89 -4.11 8.65
N ALA A 512 26.60 -4.19 7.51
CA ALA A 512 27.91 -3.55 7.33
C ALA A 512 27.81 -2.02 7.51
N GLY A 513 28.72 -1.45 8.32
CA GLY A 513 28.84 0.00 8.53
C GLY A 513 27.79 0.64 9.43
N ARG A 514 26.96 -0.15 10.14
CA ARG A 514 25.92 0.39 11.03
C ARG A 514 26.18 0.09 12.51
N GLN A 515 25.83 1.07 13.33
CA GLN A 515 25.97 0.95 14.78
C GLN A 515 24.87 0.06 15.35
N ASP A 516 25.32 -0.92 16.09
CA ASP A 516 24.48 -1.70 16.96
C ASP A 516 24.58 -1.14 18.39
N PHE A 517 23.48 -0.74 19.00
CA PHE A 517 23.48 -0.55 20.46
C PHE A 517 23.66 -1.91 21.13
N VAL A 518 24.53 -1.99 22.09
CA VAL A 518 24.87 -3.18 22.88
C VAL A 518 23.64 -3.80 23.55
#